data_aa0e7b28f4d2a48a290803b89f5e8648
#
_entry.id   aa0e7b28f4d2a48a290803b89f5e8648
#
_cell.length_a   1.000
_cell.length_b   1.000
_cell.length_c   1.000
_cell.angle_alpha   90.00
_cell.angle_beta   90.00
_cell.angle_gamma   90.00
#
_symmetry.space_group_name_H-M   'P 1'
#
loop_
_entity.id
_entity.type
_entity.pdbx_description
1 polymer ?
#
loop_
_entity_poly.entity_id
_entity_poly.type
_entity_poly.pdbx_seq_one_letter_code
_entity_poly.pdbx_strand_id
1 'polypeptide(L)'
;MAMGDAEDIRRPALECVSRLACAQDLPVLAIFERELARLSFPEDPILDLDYHAEKLRRALEREAEGMIVQTVASEDSPAGDEIAAWLWLSTRRTLATGEPYGVLRSLYVRRRYRRHGLALSLADYALRYFARAGVKKIMAKVHTGNAPALQVLRRAGFRPLHTTLEFRLEPGAPYFFDADEDFEEE
;
A
#
# COMPACT_ATOMS: atom_id res chain seq x y z
N MET A 1 39.19 8.25 9.71
CA MET A 1 38.28 7.29 10.38
C MET A 1 37.18 6.99 9.39
N ALA A 2 37.30 5.86 8.69
CA ALA A 2 36.46 5.50 7.57
C ALA A 2 35.08 5.00 8.10
N MET A 3 34.03 5.68 7.69
CA MET A 3 32.65 5.18 7.87
C MET A 3 32.47 4.02 6.88
N GLY A 4 32.33 2.82 7.44
CA GLY A 4 32.10 1.62 6.65
C GLY A 4 30.80 1.70 5.88
N ASP A 5 30.90 1.51 4.58
CA ASP A 5 29.79 1.25 3.69
C ASP A 5 29.07 -0.01 4.18
N ALA A 6 27.84 0.16 4.67
CA ALA A 6 26.95 -0.96 4.90
C ALA A 6 26.61 -1.54 3.53
N GLU A 7 27.30 -2.59 3.13
CA GLU A 7 26.99 -3.39 1.96
C GLU A 7 25.52 -3.76 2.00
N ASP A 8 24.76 -3.24 1.05
CA ASP A 8 23.38 -3.64 0.76
C ASP A 8 23.43 -5.09 0.23
N ILE A 9 23.46 -6.05 1.16
CA ILE A 9 23.46 -7.49 0.85
C ILE A 9 22.15 -7.78 0.14
N ARG A 10 22.13 -7.62 -1.17
CA ARG A 10 21.01 -8.02 -2.02
C ARG A 10 20.91 -9.53 -1.95
N ARG A 11 19.87 -10.02 -1.31
CA ARG A 11 19.52 -11.44 -1.39
C ARG A 11 19.27 -11.79 -2.86
N PRO A 12 19.55 -13.03 -3.29
CA PRO A 12 19.31 -13.47 -4.67
C PRO A 12 17.85 -13.19 -5.06
N ALA A 13 17.65 -12.87 -6.33
CA ALA A 13 16.31 -12.64 -6.87
C ALA A 13 15.45 -13.89 -6.62
N LEU A 14 14.30 -13.69 -6.02
CA LEU A 14 13.35 -14.77 -5.76
C LEU A 14 12.54 -14.99 -7.04
N GLU A 15 12.49 -16.21 -7.52
CA GLU A 15 11.60 -16.58 -8.61
C GLU A 15 10.15 -16.43 -8.14
N CYS A 16 9.40 -15.55 -8.78
CA CYS A 16 8.01 -15.30 -8.45
C CYS A 16 7.15 -15.19 -9.70
N VAL A 17 5.92 -15.64 -9.58
CA VAL A 17 4.90 -15.52 -10.63
C VAL A 17 3.88 -14.47 -10.20
N SER A 18 3.58 -13.52 -11.10
CA SER A 18 2.52 -12.53 -10.87
C SER A 18 1.24 -12.99 -11.56
N ARG A 19 0.13 -12.98 -10.83
CA ARG A 19 -1.20 -13.28 -11.36
C ARG A 19 -2.27 -12.38 -10.73
N LEU A 20 -3.44 -12.35 -11.33
CA LEU A 20 -4.61 -11.73 -10.71
C LEU A 20 -5.00 -12.51 -9.44
N ALA A 21 -5.48 -11.76 -8.45
CA ALA A 21 -6.07 -12.37 -7.26
C ALA A 21 -7.44 -12.99 -7.61
N CYS A 22 -7.79 -14.05 -6.89
CA CYS A 22 -9.08 -14.73 -7.00
C CYS A 22 -9.72 -14.93 -5.62
N ALA A 23 -10.94 -15.45 -5.60
CA ALA A 23 -11.69 -15.64 -4.37
C ALA A 23 -10.96 -16.54 -3.35
N GLN A 24 -10.19 -17.51 -3.81
CA GLN A 24 -9.42 -18.42 -2.96
C GLN A 24 -8.27 -17.71 -2.21
N ASP A 25 -7.81 -16.56 -2.71
CA ASP A 25 -6.74 -15.79 -2.09
C ASP A 25 -7.24 -14.92 -0.92
N LEU A 26 -8.55 -14.64 -0.86
CA LEU A 26 -9.13 -13.66 0.06
C LEU A 26 -8.76 -13.89 1.53
N PRO A 27 -8.72 -15.12 2.08
CA PRO A 27 -8.32 -15.34 3.46
C PRO A 27 -6.89 -14.88 3.76
N VAL A 28 -5.96 -15.14 2.83
CA VAL A 28 -4.55 -14.71 2.96
C VAL A 28 -4.44 -13.20 2.80
N LEU A 29 -5.15 -12.62 1.83
CA LEU A 29 -5.14 -11.18 1.59
C LEU A 29 -5.77 -10.38 2.73
N ALA A 30 -6.79 -10.92 3.41
CA ALA A 30 -7.36 -10.31 4.61
C ALA A 30 -6.33 -10.20 5.74
N ILE A 31 -5.46 -11.21 5.90
CA ILE A 31 -4.34 -11.15 6.84
C ILE A 31 -3.37 -10.04 6.45
N PHE A 32 -3.06 -9.89 5.16
CA PHE A 32 -2.15 -8.84 4.68
C PHE A 32 -2.75 -7.44 4.88
N GLU A 33 -4.04 -7.26 4.60
CA GLU A 33 -4.74 -5.99 4.83
C GLU A 33 -4.78 -5.62 6.32
N ARG A 34 -4.98 -6.60 7.22
CA ARG A 34 -4.87 -6.37 8.67
C ARG A 34 -3.47 -5.92 9.09
N GLU A 35 -2.42 -6.53 8.53
CA GLU A 35 -1.04 -6.08 8.81
C GLU A 35 -0.76 -4.69 8.24
N LEU A 36 -1.32 -4.38 7.05
CA LEU A 36 -1.24 -3.03 6.49
C LEU A 36 -2.00 -2.00 7.33
N ALA A 37 -3.16 -2.38 7.91
CA ALA A 37 -3.91 -1.50 8.81
C ALA A 37 -3.07 -1.10 10.02
N ARG A 38 -2.35 -2.03 10.65
CA ARG A 38 -1.42 -1.72 11.75
C ARG A 38 -0.31 -0.75 11.37
N LEU A 39 0.16 -0.81 10.13
CA LEU A 39 1.23 0.06 9.64
C LEU A 39 0.73 1.43 9.18
N SER A 40 -0.53 1.50 8.74
CA SER A 40 -1.14 2.70 8.17
C SER A 40 -1.95 3.52 9.18
N PHE A 41 -2.47 2.85 10.21
CA PHE A 41 -3.31 3.42 11.26
C PHE A 41 -2.88 2.84 12.61
N PRO A 42 -1.65 3.11 13.08
CA PRO A 42 -1.08 2.44 14.25
C PRO A 42 -1.86 2.68 15.55
N GLU A 43 -2.60 3.79 15.64
CA GLU A 43 -3.34 4.16 16.84
C GLU A 43 -4.74 3.57 16.89
N ASP A 44 -5.36 3.28 15.72
CA ASP A 44 -6.71 2.72 15.62
C ASP A 44 -6.84 1.79 14.40
N PRO A 45 -6.11 0.67 14.37
CA PRO A 45 -6.14 -0.25 13.25
C PRO A 45 -7.40 -1.14 13.29
N ILE A 46 -8.08 -1.27 12.17
CA ILE A 46 -9.11 -2.31 12.01
C ILE A 46 -8.43 -3.67 11.94
N LEU A 47 -8.64 -4.53 12.95
CA LEU A 47 -8.00 -5.84 13.06
C LEU A 47 -8.92 -7.01 12.71
N ASP A 48 -10.19 -6.73 12.49
CA ASP A 48 -11.21 -7.73 12.13
C ASP A 48 -10.93 -8.30 10.73
N LEU A 49 -10.70 -9.62 10.68
CA LEU A 49 -10.44 -10.32 9.42
C LEU A 49 -11.67 -10.42 8.53
N ASP A 50 -12.86 -10.56 9.11
CA ASP A 50 -14.10 -10.65 8.35
C ASP A 50 -14.40 -9.33 7.66
N TYR A 51 -14.14 -8.19 8.33
CA TYR A 51 -14.19 -6.87 7.71
C TYR A 51 -13.28 -6.78 6.49
N HIS A 52 -12.01 -7.21 6.63
CA HIS A 52 -11.06 -7.16 5.52
C HIS A 52 -11.43 -8.12 4.39
N ALA A 53 -11.88 -9.33 4.70
CA ALA A 53 -12.32 -10.31 3.71
C ALA A 53 -13.52 -9.78 2.91
N GLU A 54 -14.52 -9.21 3.58
CA GLU A 54 -15.69 -8.64 2.92
C GLU A 54 -15.34 -7.42 2.06
N LYS A 55 -14.46 -6.54 2.55
CA LYS A 55 -13.92 -5.40 1.79
C LYS A 55 -13.23 -5.88 0.50
N LEU A 56 -12.40 -6.91 0.60
CA LEU A 56 -11.68 -7.48 -0.55
C LEU A 56 -12.62 -8.22 -1.51
N ARG A 57 -13.63 -8.94 -1.01
CA ARG A 57 -14.64 -9.59 -1.84
C ARG A 57 -15.39 -8.59 -2.73
N ARG A 58 -15.85 -7.48 -2.14
CA ARG A 58 -16.50 -6.39 -2.88
C ARG A 58 -15.56 -5.72 -3.89
N ALA A 59 -14.28 -5.63 -3.56
CA ALA A 59 -13.27 -5.09 -4.46
C ALA A 59 -13.03 -6.04 -5.64
N LEU A 60 -12.96 -7.34 -5.39
CA LEU A 60 -12.75 -8.34 -6.43
C LEU A 60 -13.88 -8.33 -7.48
N GLU A 61 -15.12 -8.03 -7.08
CA GLU A 61 -16.25 -7.88 -7.98
C GLU A 61 -16.16 -6.64 -8.90
N ARG A 62 -15.42 -5.61 -8.49
CA ARG A 62 -15.42 -4.29 -9.17
C ARG A 62 -14.07 -3.91 -9.76
N GLU A 63 -13.00 -4.38 -9.20
CA GLU A 63 -11.63 -3.90 -9.46
C GLU A 63 -10.64 -5.09 -9.61
N ALA A 64 -11.13 -6.29 -10.03
CA ALA A 64 -10.33 -7.52 -10.11
C ALA A 64 -9.03 -7.33 -10.90
N GLU A 65 -9.07 -6.56 -12.01
CA GLU A 65 -7.91 -6.31 -12.86
C GLU A 65 -6.77 -5.55 -12.13
N GLY A 66 -7.10 -4.83 -11.05
CA GLY A 66 -6.16 -4.10 -10.21
C GLY A 66 -5.68 -4.90 -9.00
N MET A 67 -6.12 -6.15 -8.83
CA MET A 67 -5.81 -6.99 -7.68
C MET A 67 -4.80 -8.07 -8.07
N ILE A 68 -3.54 -7.89 -7.68
CA ILE A 68 -2.42 -8.72 -8.11
C ILE A 68 -1.74 -9.39 -6.92
N VAL A 69 -1.42 -10.66 -7.05
CA VAL A 69 -0.58 -11.40 -6.12
C VAL A 69 0.71 -11.84 -6.80
N GLN A 70 1.79 -11.91 -6.03
CA GLN A 70 3.01 -12.60 -6.44
C GLN A 70 3.15 -13.86 -5.60
N THR A 71 3.27 -15.01 -6.27
CA THR A 71 3.47 -16.32 -5.64
C THR A 71 4.90 -16.77 -5.83
N VAL A 72 5.37 -17.58 -4.90
CA VAL A 72 6.67 -18.26 -4.92
C VAL A 72 6.43 -19.74 -4.69
N ALA A 73 7.27 -20.58 -5.28
CA ALA A 73 7.24 -22.02 -4.99
C ALA A 73 7.49 -22.26 -3.50
N SER A 74 6.70 -23.11 -2.87
CA SER A 74 6.78 -23.41 -1.45
C SER A 74 6.37 -24.86 -1.18
N GLU A 75 7.28 -25.63 -0.60
CA GLU A 75 7.01 -27.00 -0.17
C GLU A 75 6.04 -27.04 1.02
N ASP A 76 5.93 -25.94 1.78
CA ASP A 76 5.03 -25.81 2.93
C ASP A 76 3.57 -25.52 2.50
N SER A 77 3.33 -25.26 1.21
CA SER A 77 2.00 -24.96 0.71
C SER A 77 1.36 -26.17 0.05
N PRO A 78 0.12 -26.55 0.43
CA PRO A 78 -0.60 -27.63 -0.24
C PRO A 78 -0.83 -27.40 -1.74
N ALA A 79 -0.79 -26.17 -2.19
CA ALA A 79 -0.93 -25.78 -3.59
C ALA A 79 0.41 -25.75 -4.35
N GLY A 80 1.54 -26.06 -3.67
CA GLY A 80 2.88 -26.02 -4.25
C GLY A 80 3.43 -24.61 -4.41
N ASP A 81 2.62 -23.55 -4.15
CA ASP A 81 3.03 -22.15 -4.16
C ASP A 81 2.43 -21.38 -2.97
N GLU A 82 3.00 -20.23 -2.66
CA GLU A 82 2.57 -19.36 -1.59
C GLU A 82 2.53 -17.92 -2.03
N ILE A 83 1.52 -17.16 -1.58
CA ILE A 83 1.45 -15.72 -1.83
C ILE A 83 2.51 -15.01 -0.99
N ALA A 84 3.52 -14.48 -1.68
CA ALA A 84 4.63 -13.73 -1.10
C ALA A 84 4.36 -12.23 -1.01
N ALA A 85 3.61 -11.69 -1.98
CA ALA A 85 3.33 -10.26 -2.04
C ALA A 85 1.95 -9.97 -2.65
N TRP A 86 1.43 -8.77 -2.35
CA TRP A 86 0.10 -8.30 -2.67
C TRP A 86 0.13 -6.85 -3.17
N LEU A 87 -0.63 -6.56 -4.21
CA LEU A 87 -0.83 -5.23 -4.77
C LEU A 87 -2.30 -5.03 -5.09
N TRP A 88 -2.85 -3.89 -4.65
CA TRP A 88 -4.19 -3.47 -5.02
C TRP A 88 -4.16 -2.07 -5.63
N LEU A 89 -4.63 -1.98 -6.85
CA LEU A 89 -4.72 -0.76 -7.65
C LEU A 89 -6.18 -0.42 -7.90
N SER A 90 -6.50 0.85 -7.96
CA SER A 90 -7.81 1.31 -8.42
C SER A 90 -7.70 2.62 -9.21
N THR A 91 -8.65 2.87 -10.09
CA THR A 91 -8.76 4.15 -10.79
C THR A 91 -9.88 4.97 -10.17
N ARG A 92 -9.62 6.26 -9.98
CA ARG A 92 -10.58 7.24 -9.47
C ARG A 92 -10.64 8.43 -10.44
N ARG A 93 -11.67 9.25 -10.32
CA ARG A 93 -11.77 10.53 -11.05
C ARG A 93 -11.71 11.69 -10.07
N THR A 94 -11.00 12.75 -10.46
CA THR A 94 -10.98 13.99 -9.68
C THR A 94 -12.35 14.65 -9.77
N LEU A 95 -12.86 15.17 -8.66
CA LEU A 95 -14.14 15.90 -8.64
C LEU A 95 -14.05 17.21 -9.40
N ALA A 96 -12.87 17.85 -9.42
CA ALA A 96 -12.69 19.16 -10.05
C ALA A 96 -12.64 19.10 -11.59
N THR A 97 -12.01 18.06 -12.17
CA THR A 97 -11.74 18.01 -13.61
C THR A 97 -12.33 16.78 -14.29
N GLY A 98 -12.81 15.79 -13.52
CA GLY A 98 -13.25 14.50 -14.07
C GLY A 98 -12.11 13.62 -14.59
N GLU A 99 -10.85 14.08 -14.54
CA GLU A 99 -9.71 13.32 -15.05
C GLU A 99 -9.45 12.06 -14.21
N PRO A 100 -9.09 10.94 -14.87
CA PRO A 100 -8.73 9.73 -14.15
C PRO A 100 -7.37 9.84 -13.48
N TYR A 101 -7.26 9.30 -12.27
CA TYR A 101 -5.99 9.10 -11.58
C TYR A 101 -5.93 7.71 -10.96
N GLY A 102 -4.73 7.15 -10.90
CA GLY A 102 -4.46 5.87 -10.27
C GLY A 102 -4.31 6.02 -8.75
N VAL A 103 -4.76 5.01 -8.03
CA VAL A 103 -4.55 4.89 -6.59
C VAL A 103 -3.87 3.57 -6.30
N LEU A 104 -2.70 3.61 -5.71
CA LEU A 104 -2.06 2.46 -5.09
C LEU A 104 -2.68 2.31 -3.70
N ARG A 105 -3.61 1.35 -3.55
CA ARG A 105 -4.38 1.14 -2.32
C ARG A 105 -3.63 0.31 -1.30
N SER A 106 -3.03 -0.79 -1.77
CA SER A 106 -2.29 -1.71 -0.92
C SER A 106 -1.04 -2.19 -1.65
N LEU A 107 0.08 -2.24 -0.95
CA LEU A 107 1.30 -2.92 -1.35
C LEU A 107 1.88 -3.59 -0.12
N TYR A 108 1.90 -4.91 -0.11
CA TYR A 108 2.41 -5.69 1.00
C TYR A 108 3.36 -6.78 0.52
N VAL A 109 4.42 -6.99 1.26
CA VAL A 109 5.35 -8.13 1.08
C VAL A 109 5.43 -8.87 2.39
N ARG A 110 5.13 -10.17 2.38
CA ARG A 110 5.23 -11.05 3.52
C ARG A 110 6.63 -10.98 4.12
N ARG A 111 6.74 -10.91 5.45
CA ARG A 111 7.98 -10.60 6.17
C ARG A 111 9.18 -11.46 5.72
N ARG A 112 8.98 -12.77 5.53
CA ARG A 112 10.04 -13.70 5.12
C ARG A 112 10.57 -13.46 3.69
N TYR A 113 9.77 -12.82 2.82
CA TYR A 113 10.12 -12.52 1.42
C TYR A 113 10.52 -11.05 1.19
N ARG A 114 10.73 -10.28 2.26
CA ARG A 114 11.23 -8.91 2.15
C ARG A 114 12.70 -8.90 1.75
N ARG A 115 13.15 -7.79 1.12
CA ARG A 115 14.53 -7.54 0.66
C ARG A 115 14.95 -8.41 -0.55
N HIS A 116 13.99 -9.01 -1.26
CA HIS A 116 14.19 -9.71 -2.53
C HIS A 116 13.70 -8.91 -3.75
N GLY A 117 13.43 -7.60 -3.60
CA GLY A 117 12.99 -6.74 -4.69
C GLY A 117 11.49 -6.78 -5.01
N LEU A 118 10.68 -7.64 -4.37
CA LEU A 118 9.25 -7.82 -4.70
C LEU A 118 8.45 -6.52 -4.63
N ALA A 119 8.69 -5.67 -3.61
CA ALA A 119 7.98 -4.40 -3.48
C ALA A 119 8.26 -3.44 -4.65
N LEU A 120 9.50 -3.39 -5.14
CA LEU A 120 9.85 -2.58 -6.32
C LEU A 120 9.30 -3.18 -7.60
N SER A 121 9.29 -4.50 -7.74
CA SER A 121 8.65 -5.22 -8.85
C SER A 121 7.15 -4.91 -8.93
N LEU A 122 6.45 -4.92 -7.79
CA LEU A 122 5.03 -4.56 -7.72
C LEU A 122 4.79 -3.07 -8.00
N ALA A 123 5.67 -2.19 -7.53
CA ALA A 123 5.56 -0.76 -7.82
C ALA A 123 5.76 -0.50 -9.33
N ASP A 124 6.72 -1.15 -9.97
CA ASP A 124 6.93 -1.07 -11.42
C ASP A 124 5.73 -1.67 -12.21
N TYR A 125 5.15 -2.77 -11.73
CA TYR A 125 3.90 -3.29 -12.29
C TYR A 125 2.78 -2.25 -12.23
N ALA A 126 2.61 -1.56 -11.09
CA ALA A 126 1.60 -0.52 -10.93
C ALA A 126 1.79 0.63 -11.93
N LEU A 127 3.04 1.08 -12.12
CA LEU A 127 3.35 2.14 -13.09
C LEU A 127 2.97 1.72 -14.51
N ARG A 128 3.33 0.50 -14.92
CA ARG A 128 2.97 -0.04 -16.26
C ARG A 128 1.47 -0.24 -16.42
N TYR A 129 0.77 -0.73 -15.40
CA TYR A 129 -0.68 -0.90 -15.40
C TYR A 129 -1.38 0.42 -15.68
N PHE A 130 -1.06 1.46 -14.92
CA PHE A 130 -1.69 2.77 -15.09
C PHE A 130 -1.26 3.49 -16.38
N ALA A 131 -0.02 3.31 -16.84
CA ALA A 131 0.42 3.87 -18.11
C ALA A 131 -0.37 3.29 -19.30
N ARG A 132 -0.62 1.96 -19.29
CA ARG A 132 -1.47 1.30 -20.32
C ARG A 132 -2.93 1.78 -20.30
N ALA A 133 -3.44 2.12 -19.12
CA ALA A 133 -4.76 2.70 -18.93
C ALA A 133 -4.84 4.21 -19.26
N GLY A 134 -3.74 4.82 -19.75
CA GLY A 134 -3.69 6.26 -20.06
C GLY A 134 -3.75 7.17 -18.82
N VAL A 135 -3.54 6.64 -17.63
CA VAL A 135 -3.53 7.40 -16.37
C VAL A 135 -2.22 8.16 -16.22
N LYS A 136 -2.31 9.48 -16.04
CA LYS A 136 -1.14 10.38 -15.94
C LYS A 136 -0.65 10.64 -14.51
N LYS A 137 -1.48 10.36 -13.51
CA LYS A 137 -1.20 10.65 -12.10
C LYS A 137 -1.52 9.42 -11.25
N ILE A 138 -0.59 9.01 -10.40
CA ILE A 138 -0.77 7.92 -9.45
C ILE A 138 -0.56 8.47 -8.05
N MET A 139 -1.45 8.14 -7.12
CA MET A 139 -1.40 8.54 -5.73
C MET A 139 -1.26 7.32 -4.82
N ALA A 140 -0.49 7.49 -3.75
CA ALA A 140 -0.39 6.53 -2.65
C ALA A 140 -0.51 7.29 -1.33
N LYS A 141 -1.28 6.78 -0.37
CA LYS A 141 -1.34 7.29 1.00
C LYS A 141 -0.50 6.38 1.89
N VAL A 142 0.49 6.94 2.57
CA VAL A 142 1.42 6.20 3.43
C VAL A 142 1.56 6.94 4.75
N HIS A 143 1.49 6.21 5.86
CA HIS A 143 1.76 6.76 7.18
C HIS A 143 3.22 7.24 7.27
N THR A 144 3.45 8.42 7.84
CA THR A 144 4.79 9.04 7.94
C THR A 144 5.81 8.17 8.68
N GLY A 145 5.36 7.39 9.66
CA GLY A 145 6.17 6.41 10.39
C GLY A 145 6.51 5.14 9.60
N ASN A 146 5.88 4.89 8.42
CA ASN A 146 6.18 3.72 7.60
C ASN A 146 7.37 3.97 6.66
N ALA A 147 8.55 4.15 7.24
CA ALA A 147 9.78 4.45 6.51
C ALA A 147 10.11 3.42 5.39
N PRO A 148 9.91 2.09 5.57
CA PRO A 148 10.14 1.13 4.49
C PRO A 148 9.27 1.37 3.27
N ALA A 149 7.97 1.63 3.44
CA ALA A 149 7.06 1.90 2.33
C ALA A 149 7.42 3.22 1.63
N LEU A 150 7.73 4.28 2.40
CA LEU A 150 8.19 5.55 1.85
C LEU A 150 9.47 5.39 1.01
N GLN A 151 10.42 4.56 1.45
CA GLN A 151 11.64 4.29 0.71
C GLN A 151 11.36 3.57 -0.62
N VAL A 152 10.50 2.56 -0.63
CA VAL A 152 10.10 1.84 -1.85
C VAL A 152 9.45 2.80 -2.84
N LEU A 153 8.49 3.61 -2.40
CA LEU A 153 7.78 4.54 -3.27
C LEU A 153 8.69 5.64 -3.81
N ARG A 154 9.61 6.18 -3.00
CA ARG A 154 10.62 7.14 -3.48
C ARG A 154 11.53 6.54 -4.54
N ARG A 155 11.99 5.29 -4.37
CA ARG A 155 12.77 4.57 -5.38
C ARG A 155 11.97 4.33 -6.67
N ALA A 156 10.66 4.14 -6.57
CA ALA A 156 9.76 4.03 -7.72
C ALA A 156 9.41 5.39 -8.37
N GLY A 157 9.97 6.52 -7.87
CA GLY A 157 9.76 7.85 -8.44
C GLY A 157 8.61 8.66 -7.85
N PHE A 158 7.94 8.15 -6.81
CA PHE A 158 6.92 8.93 -6.10
C PHE A 158 7.55 10.08 -5.30
N ARG A 159 6.86 11.21 -5.28
CA ARG A 159 7.26 12.41 -4.52
C ARG A 159 6.16 12.81 -3.56
N PRO A 160 6.46 13.31 -2.35
CA PRO A 160 5.47 13.92 -1.48
C PRO A 160 4.78 15.08 -2.20
N LEU A 161 3.47 15.16 -2.10
CA LEU A 161 2.67 16.21 -2.74
C LEU A 161 1.73 16.91 -1.77
N HIS A 162 1.11 16.16 -0.86
CA HIS A 162 0.15 16.68 0.12
C HIS A 162 0.48 16.17 1.52
N THR A 163 0.18 16.98 2.52
CA THR A 163 0.20 16.59 3.92
C THR A 163 -1.23 16.36 4.38
N THR A 164 -1.50 15.24 5.06
CA THR A 164 -2.76 15.01 5.75
C THR A 164 -2.56 15.34 7.22
N LEU A 165 -3.37 16.24 7.75
CA LEU A 165 -3.43 16.55 9.16
C LEU A 165 -4.65 15.84 9.77
N GLU A 166 -4.51 15.32 10.97
CA GLU A 166 -5.57 14.67 11.72
C GLU A 166 -5.73 15.38 13.06
N PHE A 167 -6.96 15.71 13.40
CA PHE A 167 -7.34 16.17 14.72
C PHE A 167 -8.36 15.21 15.30
N ARG A 168 -8.13 14.73 16.51
CA ARG A 168 -9.02 13.79 17.20
C ARG A 168 -9.90 14.54 18.18
N LEU A 169 -11.22 14.38 17.99
CA LEU A 169 -12.20 14.92 18.94
C LEU A 169 -12.33 13.97 20.12
N GLU A 170 -12.12 14.48 21.34
CA GLU A 170 -12.38 13.74 22.56
C GLU A 170 -13.79 14.07 23.07
N PRO A 171 -14.61 13.08 23.42
CA PRO A 171 -15.95 13.33 23.95
C PRO A 171 -15.92 14.22 25.19
N GLY A 172 -16.63 15.36 25.13
CA GLY A 172 -16.74 16.29 26.25
C GLY A 172 -15.57 17.26 26.42
N ALA A 173 -14.56 17.23 25.57
CA ALA A 173 -13.52 18.26 25.56
C ALA A 173 -14.08 19.59 25.03
N PRO A 174 -13.78 20.73 25.70
CA PRO A 174 -14.14 22.03 25.16
C PRO A 174 -13.21 22.35 23.97
N TYR A 175 -13.77 22.46 22.78
CA TYR A 175 -13.04 22.92 21.60
C TYR A 175 -13.32 24.42 21.42
N PHE A 176 -12.46 25.24 21.99
CA PHE A 176 -12.49 26.68 21.81
C PHE A 176 -11.40 27.07 20.82
N PHE A 177 -11.79 27.73 19.75
CA PHE A 177 -10.87 28.54 18.97
C PHE A 177 -10.94 29.95 19.58
N ASP A 178 -9.85 30.42 20.19
CA ASP A 178 -9.72 31.81 20.51
C ASP A 178 -9.64 32.57 19.17
N ALA A 179 -10.70 33.30 18.84
CA ALA A 179 -10.79 34.02 17.57
C ALA A 179 -9.84 35.23 17.51
N ASP A 180 -9.12 35.48 18.60
CA ASP A 180 -8.27 36.68 18.77
C ASP A 180 -6.77 36.40 18.54
N GLU A 181 -6.37 35.16 18.17
CA GLU A 181 -5.02 34.94 17.65
C GLU A 181 -4.97 35.31 16.16
N ASP A 182 -4.48 36.52 15.91
CA ASP A 182 -4.20 37.04 14.58
C ASP A 182 -3.39 36.04 13.77
N PHE A 183 -3.96 35.52 12.68
CA PHE A 183 -3.21 34.88 11.63
C PHE A 183 -2.33 35.95 10.99
N GLU A 184 -1.08 36.09 11.45
CA GLU A 184 -0.07 36.82 10.70
C GLU A 184 0.19 36.01 9.41
N GLU A 185 -0.34 36.56 8.30
CA GLU A 185 -0.01 36.09 6.94
C GLU A 185 1.46 36.44 6.67
N GLU A 186 2.34 35.43 6.61
CA GLU A 186 3.65 35.51 5.96
C GLU A 186 3.55 35.15 4.47
#